data_3a517336f3cdeedf2453d6e04d5d8950
#
_entry.id   3a517336f3cdeedf2453d6e04d5d8950
#
_cell.length_a   1.000
_cell.length_b   1.000
_cell.length_c   1.000
_cell.angle_alpha   90.00
_cell.angle_beta   90.00
_cell.angle_gamma   90.00
#
_symmetry.space_group_name_H-M   'P 1'
#
loop_
_entity.id
_entity.type
_entity.pdbx_description
1 polymer ?
#
loop_
_entity_poly.entity_id
_entity_poly.type
_entity_poly.pdbx_seq_one_letter_code
_entity_poly.pdbx_strand_id
1 'polypeptide(L)'
;MTTLSWSVPTIASIQRTNFVLVTLSAGVLALFASATIATGCLLGGAVVIANLWILAALGALLLSASRAGLSGSAAKLGVLAIPLKLLIVVGLVYLVFSRARIDGLGFGIGVLTQMAAIIIETGRASLRGAG
;
A
#
# COMPACT_ATOMS: atom_id res chain seq x y z
N MET A 1 -14.82 7.23 32.10
CA MET A 1 -14.45 7.68 30.75
C MET A 1 -14.14 6.48 29.90
N THR A 2 -15.08 6.12 29.05
CA THR A 2 -14.83 5.11 28.03
C THR A 2 -13.92 5.71 26.99
N THR A 3 -12.65 5.40 27.10
CA THR A 3 -11.73 5.61 25.99
C THR A 3 -12.22 4.74 24.84
N LEU A 4 -12.84 5.34 23.85
CA LEU A 4 -13.06 4.72 22.55
C LEU A 4 -11.69 4.35 21.99
N SER A 5 -11.21 3.19 22.36
CA SER A 5 -10.05 2.63 21.71
C SER A 5 -10.45 2.22 20.29
N TRP A 6 -10.36 3.17 19.39
CA TRP A 6 -10.43 2.88 17.97
C TRP A 6 -9.25 1.96 17.67
N SER A 7 -9.49 0.69 17.57
CA SER A 7 -8.46 -0.24 17.14
C SER A 7 -8.20 0.00 15.65
N VAL A 8 -7.32 0.95 15.39
CA VAL A 8 -6.86 1.21 14.02
C VAL A 8 -6.06 -0.01 13.57
N PRO A 9 -6.35 -0.59 12.39
CA PRO A 9 -5.54 -1.69 11.88
C PRO A 9 -4.10 -1.23 11.72
N THR A 10 -3.17 -2.04 12.20
CA THR A 10 -1.74 -1.74 12.04
C THR A 10 -1.34 -1.90 10.59
N ILE A 11 -0.36 -1.10 10.15
CA ILE A 11 0.20 -1.20 8.79
C ILE A 11 0.71 -2.61 8.52
N ALA A 12 1.33 -3.25 9.51
CA ALA A 12 1.78 -4.65 9.42
C ALA A 12 0.64 -5.61 9.13
N SER A 13 -0.52 -5.43 9.77
CA SER A 13 -1.72 -6.25 9.55
C SER A 13 -2.27 -6.08 8.14
N ILE A 14 -2.37 -4.85 7.66
CA ILE A 14 -2.81 -4.54 6.29
C ILE A 14 -1.86 -5.16 5.26
N GLN A 15 -0.55 -5.02 5.46
CA GLN A 15 0.45 -5.57 4.56
C GLN A 15 0.41 -7.09 4.51
N ARG A 16 0.24 -7.73 5.65
CA ARG A 16 0.12 -9.18 5.73
C ARG A 16 -1.10 -9.69 4.97
N THR A 17 -2.25 -9.06 5.17
CA THR A 17 -3.48 -9.40 4.47
C THR A 17 -3.35 -9.14 2.98
N ASN A 18 -2.76 -8.02 2.58
CA ASN A 18 -2.51 -7.71 1.19
C ASN A 18 -1.59 -8.73 0.53
N PHE A 19 -0.50 -9.12 1.21
CA PHE A 19 0.42 -10.14 0.71
C PHE A 19 -0.30 -11.47 0.46
N VAL A 20 -1.14 -11.90 1.38
CA VAL A 20 -1.95 -13.13 1.24
C VAL A 20 -2.91 -13.00 0.06
N LEU A 21 -3.62 -11.88 -0.05
CA LEU A 21 -4.57 -11.63 -1.14
C LEU A 21 -3.88 -11.59 -2.50
N VAL A 22 -2.76 -10.91 -2.61
CA VAL A 22 -1.98 -10.83 -3.85
C VAL A 22 -1.49 -12.22 -4.26
N THR A 23 -0.97 -13.00 -3.32
CA THR A 23 -0.48 -14.35 -3.59
C THR A 23 -1.61 -15.27 -4.04
N LEU A 24 -2.74 -15.25 -3.36
CA LEU A 24 -3.92 -16.03 -3.73
C LEU A 24 -4.47 -15.61 -5.10
N SER A 25 -4.60 -14.32 -5.34
CA SER A 25 -5.08 -13.79 -6.61
C SER A 25 -4.16 -14.16 -7.75
N ALA A 26 -2.85 -14.03 -7.57
CA ALA A 26 -1.86 -14.41 -8.57
C ALA A 26 -1.90 -15.92 -8.85
N GLY A 27 -2.04 -16.74 -7.82
CA GLY A 27 -2.18 -18.19 -7.97
C GLY A 27 -3.42 -18.59 -8.77
N VAL A 28 -4.56 -18.00 -8.45
CA VAL A 28 -5.82 -18.22 -9.18
C VAL A 28 -5.68 -17.77 -10.64
N LEU A 29 -5.11 -16.60 -10.88
CA LEU A 29 -4.92 -16.07 -12.24
C LEU A 29 -3.93 -16.92 -13.04
N ALA A 30 -2.90 -17.45 -12.43
CA ALA A 30 -1.95 -18.35 -13.09
C ALA A 30 -2.61 -19.65 -13.53
N LEU A 31 -3.54 -20.17 -12.73
CA LEU A 31 -4.26 -21.42 -13.02
C LEU A 31 -5.39 -21.24 -14.04
N PHE A 32 -6.15 -20.14 -13.95
CA PHE A 32 -7.38 -19.96 -14.72
C PHE A 32 -7.27 -18.96 -15.87
N ALA A 33 -6.27 -18.09 -15.87
CA ALA A 33 -6.09 -17.09 -16.92
C ALA A 33 -4.76 -17.29 -17.67
N SER A 34 -3.73 -16.60 -17.24
CA SER A 34 -2.40 -16.73 -17.86
C SER A 34 -1.31 -16.31 -16.88
N ALA A 35 -0.09 -16.80 -17.13
CA ALA A 35 1.09 -16.42 -16.36
C ALA A 35 1.40 -14.93 -16.48
N THR A 36 1.09 -14.30 -17.61
CA THR A 36 1.31 -12.87 -17.84
C THR A 36 0.44 -12.02 -16.94
N ILE A 37 -0.84 -12.38 -16.80
CA ILE A 37 -1.79 -11.70 -15.92
C ILE A 37 -1.39 -11.90 -14.45
N ALA A 38 -0.97 -13.09 -14.08
CA ALA A 38 -0.50 -13.39 -12.72
C ALA A 38 0.75 -12.57 -12.37
N THR A 39 1.69 -12.45 -13.29
CA THR A 39 2.89 -11.61 -13.12
C THR A 39 2.51 -10.14 -12.94
N GLY A 40 1.58 -9.64 -13.75
CA GLY A 40 1.03 -8.29 -13.60
C GLY A 40 0.43 -8.06 -12.22
N CYS A 41 -0.35 -9.00 -11.72
CA CYS A 41 -0.97 -8.97 -10.40
C CYS A 41 0.09 -8.91 -9.28
N LEU A 42 1.12 -9.74 -9.36
CA LEU A 42 2.22 -9.72 -8.38
C LEU A 42 2.96 -8.37 -8.38
N LEU A 43 3.23 -7.83 -9.57
CA LEU A 43 3.91 -6.54 -9.69
C LEU A 43 3.04 -5.39 -9.19
N GLY A 44 1.75 -5.39 -9.51
CA GLY A 44 0.81 -4.41 -8.98
C GLY A 44 0.74 -4.43 -7.47
N GLY A 45 0.63 -5.61 -6.89
CA GLY A 45 0.66 -5.80 -5.44
C GLY A 45 1.97 -5.33 -4.82
N ALA A 46 3.10 -5.65 -5.44
CA ALA A 46 4.43 -5.24 -4.96
C ALA A 46 4.60 -3.72 -4.98
N VAL A 47 4.14 -3.05 -6.04
CA VAL A 47 4.18 -1.58 -6.14
C VAL A 47 3.37 -0.93 -5.02
N VAL A 48 2.17 -1.44 -4.75
CA VAL A 48 1.30 -0.89 -3.70
C VAL A 48 1.89 -1.14 -2.31
N ILE A 49 2.46 -2.32 -2.07
CA ILE A 49 3.16 -2.63 -0.82
C ILE A 49 4.33 -1.66 -0.61
N ALA A 50 5.16 -1.47 -1.63
CA ALA A 50 6.28 -0.53 -1.57
C ALA A 50 5.80 0.91 -1.32
N ASN A 51 4.70 1.32 -1.98
CA ASN A 51 4.10 2.63 -1.80
C ASN A 51 3.65 2.86 -0.35
N LEU A 52 3.01 1.87 0.26
CA LEU A 52 2.56 1.98 1.65
C LEU A 52 3.74 2.05 2.62
N TRP A 53 4.81 1.29 2.37
CA TRP A 53 6.03 1.35 3.16
C TRP A 53 6.70 2.72 3.08
N ILE A 54 6.79 3.30 1.88
CA ILE A 54 7.34 4.65 1.67
C ILE A 54 6.48 5.68 2.42
N LEU A 55 5.16 5.56 2.33
CA LEU A 55 4.24 6.46 3.02
C LEU A 55 4.39 6.37 4.54
N ALA A 56 4.53 5.16 5.07
CA ALA A 56 4.75 4.94 6.51
C ALA A 56 6.08 5.54 6.97
N ALA A 57 7.15 5.35 6.19
CA ALA A 57 8.47 5.91 6.49
C ALA A 57 8.46 7.44 6.47
N LEU A 58 7.81 8.05 5.48
CA LEU A 58 7.67 9.50 5.40
C LEU A 58 6.83 10.05 6.55
N GLY A 59 5.74 9.38 6.91
CA GLY A 59 4.92 9.76 8.06
C GLY A 59 5.70 9.73 9.37
N ALA A 60 6.49 8.68 9.59
CA ALA A 60 7.35 8.55 10.77
C ALA A 60 8.41 9.66 10.81
N LEU A 61 9.02 9.98 9.66
CA LEU A 61 10.02 11.05 9.56
C LEU A 61 9.41 12.42 9.89
N LEU A 62 8.22 12.71 9.34
CA LEU A 62 7.51 13.96 9.60
C LEU A 62 7.12 14.11 11.09
N LEU A 63 6.66 13.02 11.71
CA LEU A 63 6.35 13.01 13.14
C LEU A 63 7.60 13.25 13.99
N SER A 64 8.71 12.64 13.64
CA SER A 64 9.99 12.85 14.34
C SER A 64 10.45 14.30 14.23
N ALA A 65 10.37 14.88 13.04
CA ALA A 65 10.73 16.27 12.80
C ALA A 65 9.83 17.25 13.57
N SER A 66 8.53 16.97 13.62
CA SER A 66 7.55 17.76 14.37
C SER A 66 7.85 17.72 15.88
N ARG A 67 8.18 16.56 16.43
CA ARG A 67 8.54 16.40 17.84
C ARG A 67 9.85 17.09 18.22
N ALA A 68 10.78 17.19 17.26
CA ALA A 68 12.05 17.89 17.47
C ALA A 68 11.93 19.43 17.40
N GLY A 69 10.73 19.99 17.20
CA GLY A 69 10.50 21.41 17.12
C GLY A 69 10.89 22.07 15.80
N LEU A 70 11.14 21.27 14.77
CA LEU A 70 11.52 21.73 13.42
C LEU A 70 10.28 22.04 12.55
N SER A 71 9.27 22.69 13.12
CA SER A 71 7.96 22.85 12.50
C SER A 71 7.98 23.53 11.11
N GLY A 72 8.83 24.53 10.90
CA GLY A 72 8.94 25.23 9.61
C GLY A 72 9.61 24.39 8.54
N SER A 73 10.70 23.69 8.89
CA SER A 73 11.44 22.81 7.99
C SER A 73 10.66 21.52 7.70
N ALA A 74 9.96 20.99 8.70
CA ALA A 74 9.13 19.78 8.55
C ALA A 74 7.95 20.01 7.59
N ALA A 75 7.30 21.19 7.66
CA ALA A 75 6.22 21.55 6.75
C ALA A 75 6.72 21.64 5.30
N LYS A 76 7.88 22.25 5.06
CA LYS A 76 8.51 22.31 3.73
C LYS A 76 8.90 20.95 3.20
N LEU A 77 9.47 20.09 4.04
CA LEU A 77 9.81 18.71 3.69
C LEU A 77 8.57 17.89 3.33
N GLY A 78 7.48 18.05 4.09
CA GLY A 78 6.22 17.38 3.81
C GLY A 78 5.61 17.81 2.48
N VAL A 79 5.61 19.11 2.18
CA VAL A 79 5.13 19.64 0.91
C VAL A 79 5.96 19.15 -0.27
N LEU A 80 7.28 19.02 -0.12
CA LEU A 80 8.16 18.48 -1.15
C LEU A 80 8.09 16.97 -1.26
N ALA A 81 7.85 16.26 -0.16
CA ALA A 81 7.81 14.81 -0.12
C ALA A 81 6.63 14.23 -0.90
N ILE A 82 5.46 14.88 -0.88
CA ILE A 82 4.26 14.39 -1.58
C ILE A 82 4.46 14.35 -3.10
N PRO A 83 4.85 15.45 -3.79
CA PRO A 83 5.08 15.39 -5.23
C PRO A 83 6.28 14.52 -5.61
N LEU A 84 7.33 14.48 -4.80
CA LEU A 84 8.47 13.60 -5.02
C LEU A 84 8.07 12.13 -4.95
N LYS A 85 7.26 11.74 -3.96
CA LYS A 85 6.70 10.41 -3.83
C LYS A 85 5.87 10.03 -5.06
N LEU A 86 4.98 10.92 -5.50
CA LEU A 86 4.17 10.69 -6.69
C LEU A 86 5.04 10.49 -7.93
N LEU A 87 6.07 11.30 -8.07
CA LEU A 87 7.02 11.19 -9.19
C LEU A 87 7.73 9.84 -9.17
N ILE A 88 8.18 9.38 -8.02
CA ILE A 88 8.83 8.08 -7.86
C ILE A 88 7.87 6.94 -8.21
N VAL A 89 6.64 6.99 -7.71
CA VAL A 89 5.63 5.96 -7.99
C VAL A 89 5.27 5.92 -9.48
N VAL A 90 5.02 7.08 -10.09
CA VAL A 90 4.72 7.18 -11.52
C VAL A 90 5.91 6.70 -12.35
N GLY A 91 7.12 7.10 -12.00
CA GLY A 91 8.34 6.66 -12.67
C GLY A 91 8.55 5.15 -12.56
N LEU A 92 8.29 4.58 -11.39
CA LEU A 92 8.39 3.15 -11.14
C LEU A 92 7.35 2.37 -11.95
N VAL A 93 6.10 2.83 -11.97
CA VAL A 93 5.03 2.25 -12.77
C VAL A 93 5.38 2.32 -14.25
N TYR A 94 5.83 3.48 -14.72
CA TYR A 94 6.27 3.65 -16.11
C TYR A 94 7.42 2.69 -16.46
N LEU A 95 8.42 2.59 -15.60
CA LEU A 95 9.56 1.71 -15.80
C LEU A 95 9.12 0.24 -15.88
N VAL A 96 8.22 -0.16 -14.99
CA VAL A 96 7.68 -1.53 -14.96
C VAL A 96 6.92 -1.83 -16.25
N PHE A 97 6.06 -0.92 -16.70
CA PHE A 97 5.29 -1.11 -17.94
C PHE A 97 6.16 -1.05 -19.20
N SER A 98 7.22 -0.25 -19.20
CA SER A 98 8.11 -0.13 -20.38
C SER A 98 9.10 -1.28 -20.50
N ARG A 99 9.52 -1.87 -19.39
CA ARG A 99 10.55 -2.93 -19.38
C ARG A 99 9.98 -4.34 -19.38
N ALA A 100 8.87 -4.55 -18.72
CA ALA A 100 8.20 -5.83 -18.68
C ALA A 100 6.90 -5.77 -19.49
N ARG A 101 6.66 -6.79 -20.31
CA ARG A 101 5.36 -6.95 -20.99
C ARG A 101 4.32 -7.37 -19.95
N ILE A 102 3.79 -6.37 -19.24
CA ILE A 102 2.85 -6.59 -18.16
C ILE A 102 1.45 -6.33 -18.67
N ASP A 103 0.54 -7.24 -18.32
CA ASP A 103 -0.86 -7.05 -18.56
C ASP A 103 -1.42 -6.00 -17.59
N GLY A 104 -1.98 -4.92 -18.12
CA GLY A 104 -2.59 -3.86 -17.33
C GLY A 104 -3.73 -4.33 -16.46
N LEU A 105 -4.47 -5.36 -16.92
CA LEU A 105 -5.56 -5.96 -16.15
C LEU A 105 -5.03 -6.67 -14.89
N GLY A 106 -3.99 -7.49 -15.04
CA GLY A 106 -3.35 -8.15 -13.90
C GLY A 106 -2.79 -7.15 -12.91
N PHE A 107 -2.11 -6.11 -13.39
CA PHE A 107 -1.58 -5.03 -12.56
C PHE A 107 -2.71 -4.32 -11.78
N GLY A 108 -3.82 -4.00 -12.44
CA GLY A 108 -5.00 -3.39 -11.80
C GLY A 108 -5.59 -4.27 -10.70
N ILE A 109 -5.68 -5.57 -10.92
CA ILE A 109 -6.12 -6.54 -9.90
C ILE A 109 -5.18 -6.52 -8.69
N GLY A 110 -3.88 -6.49 -8.92
CA GLY A 110 -2.89 -6.39 -7.84
C GLY A 110 -3.03 -5.12 -7.01
N VAL A 111 -3.34 -4.00 -7.64
CA VAL A 111 -3.61 -2.73 -6.93
C VAL A 111 -4.93 -2.82 -6.14
N LEU A 112 -5.96 -3.41 -6.70
CA LEU A 112 -7.26 -3.57 -6.04
C LEU A 112 -7.18 -4.47 -4.80
N THR A 113 -6.24 -5.41 -4.74
CA THR A 113 -6.03 -6.24 -3.54
C THR A 113 -5.67 -5.41 -2.32
N GLN A 114 -4.96 -4.29 -2.49
CA GLN A 114 -4.64 -3.38 -1.40
C GLN A 114 -5.90 -2.73 -0.82
N MET A 115 -6.80 -2.27 -1.68
CA MET A 115 -8.07 -1.70 -1.23
C MET A 115 -8.91 -2.73 -0.50
N ALA A 116 -8.98 -3.95 -1.03
CA ALA A 116 -9.66 -5.06 -0.37
C ALA A 116 -9.04 -5.38 1.00
N ALA A 117 -7.70 -5.40 1.11
CA ALA A 117 -7.01 -5.62 2.36
C ALA A 117 -7.34 -4.56 3.41
N ILE A 118 -7.36 -3.30 3.01
CA ILE A 118 -7.72 -2.18 3.90
C ILE A 118 -9.17 -2.34 4.40
N ILE A 119 -10.10 -2.65 3.49
CA ILE A 119 -11.52 -2.85 3.84
C ILE A 119 -11.67 -4.02 4.80
N ILE A 120 -11.02 -5.15 4.54
CA ILE A 120 -11.08 -6.34 5.39
C ILE A 120 -10.52 -6.05 6.77
N GLU A 121 -9.34 -5.45 6.86
CA GLU A 121 -8.69 -5.17 8.15
C GLU A 121 -9.46 -4.10 8.94
N THR A 122 -10.01 -3.10 8.27
CA THR A 122 -10.87 -2.09 8.93
C THR A 122 -12.13 -2.74 9.48
N GLY A 123 -12.77 -3.61 8.71
CA GLY A 123 -13.92 -4.37 9.15
C GLY A 123 -13.62 -5.27 10.35
N ARG A 124 -12.49 -5.98 10.30
CA ARG A 124 -12.04 -6.84 11.42
C ARG A 124 -11.74 -6.04 12.68
N ALA A 125 -11.08 -4.90 12.53
CA ALA A 125 -10.80 -4.00 13.66
C ALA A 125 -12.10 -3.46 14.29
N SER A 126 -13.06 -3.09 13.46
CA SER A 126 -14.38 -2.62 13.89
C SER A 126 -15.14 -3.70 14.67
N LEU A 127 -15.13 -4.95 14.20
CA LEU A 127 -15.77 -6.07 14.88
C LEU A 127 -15.11 -6.39 16.22
N ARG A 128 -13.79 -6.30 16.30
CA ARG A 128 -13.05 -6.49 17.56
C ARG A 128 -13.33 -5.38 18.56
N GLY A 129 -13.53 -4.15 18.09
CA GLY A 129 -13.90 -3.02 18.94
C GLY A 129 -15.34 -3.08 19.46
N ALA A 130 -16.24 -3.81 18.78
CA ALA A 130 -17.65 -3.96 19.17
C ALA A 130 -17.86 -5.09 20.19
N GLY A 131 -16.89 -5.95 20.40
CA GLY A 131 -16.88 -6.99 21.42
C GLY A 131 -16.13 -6.53 22.66
#